data_4b0c8cd04ef3b2ef5ddffe30ddadf44c
#
_entry.id   4b0c8cd04ef3b2ef5ddffe30ddadf44c
#
_cell.length_a   1.000
_cell.length_b   1.000
_cell.length_c   1.000
_cell.angle_alpha   90.00
_cell.angle_beta   90.00
_cell.angle_gamma   90.00
#
_symmetry.space_group_name_H-M   'P 1'
#
loop_
_entity.id
_entity.type
_entity.pdbx_description
1 polymer ?
#
loop_
_entity_poly.entity_id
_entity_poly.type
_entity_poly.pdbx_seq_one_letter_code
_entity_poly.pdbx_strand_id
1 'polypeptide(L)'
;MERLSRLGPVVAGRMGLHLQLTGGVPCLPPEEVPSLVTDSGWFPRKKTAVVNVNPDEVRREWRAQLARFRETGFEPSHLDAHHHIHKRPEILPVFIELARELGVVARALSDDMRQAFDAAGVPHTDVCVTRFFGENLSANQFLSLVDAAFAALGGLGVVELMCHPGKTDDALLAISTYAIERADELRVFAQPQLLDILTARGISVVDAKGLRGSLA
;
A
#
# COMPACT_ATOMS: atom_id res chain seq x y z
N MET A 1 -1.08 -18.71 9.12
CA MET A 1 -2.36 -18.43 9.82
C MET A 1 -2.16 -18.27 11.32
N GLU A 2 -1.57 -19.25 12.02
CA GLU A 2 -1.38 -19.22 13.49
C GLU A 2 -0.61 -17.99 14.03
N ARG A 3 0.36 -17.45 13.30
CA ARG A 3 1.07 -16.21 13.70
C ARG A 3 0.21 -14.95 13.64
N LEU A 4 -0.71 -14.86 12.67
CA LEU A 4 -1.60 -13.70 12.54
C LEU A 4 -2.68 -13.69 13.63
N SER A 5 -3.18 -14.84 14.04
CA SER A 5 -4.16 -14.92 15.14
C SER A 5 -3.61 -14.41 16.48
N ARG A 6 -2.30 -14.61 16.72
CA ARG A 6 -1.63 -14.09 17.93
C ARG A 6 -1.46 -12.56 17.94
N LEU A 7 -1.41 -11.95 16.76
CA LEU A 7 -1.29 -10.48 16.60
C LEU A 7 -2.67 -9.80 16.49
N GLY A 8 -3.75 -10.56 16.45
CA GLY A 8 -5.11 -10.11 16.22
C GLY A 8 -5.49 -8.80 16.93
N PRO A 9 -5.35 -8.67 18.24
CA PRO A 9 -5.71 -7.43 18.95
C PRO A 9 -4.87 -6.21 18.54
N VAL A 10 -3.61 -6.42 18.13
CA VAL A 10 -2.68 -5.33 17.78
C VAL A 10 -2.91 -4.83 16.37
N VAL A 11 -3.24 -5.73 15.43
CA VAL A 11 -3.36 -5.42 13.99
C VAL A 11 -4.81 -5.24 13.52
N ALA A 12 -5.79 -5.57 14.34
CA ALA A 12 -7.21 -5.43 14.02
C ALA A 12 -7.56 -3.99 13.63
N GLY A 13 -8.02 -3.80 12.40
CA GLY A 13 -8.34 -2.49 11.84
C GLY A 13 -7.15 -1.63 11.43
N ARG A 14 -5.94 -2.20 11.41
CA ARG A 14 -4.70 -1.55 10.97
C ARG A 14 -4.05 -2.28 9.79
N MET A 15 -4.61 -3.40 9.35
CA MET A 15 -4.08 -4.20 8.25
C MET A 15 -4.80 -3.82 6.97
N GLY A 16 -4.05 -3.38 5.96
CA GLY A 16 -4.54 -3.10 4.61
C GLY A 16 -4.33 -4.29 3.68
N LEU A 17 -5.00 -4.27 2.54
CA LEU A 17 -4.78 -5.22 1.46
C LEU A 17 -3.89 -4.58 0.40
N HIS A 18 -2.70 -5.18 0.20
CA HIS A 18 -1.74 -4.81 -0.83
C HIS A 18 -2.01 -5.64 -2.09
N LEU A 19 -2.82 -5.10 -3.00
CA LEU A 19 -3.25 -5.76 -4.24
C LEU A 19 -2.07 -5.99 -5.19
N GLN A 20 -2.05 -7.12 -5.86
CA GLN A 20 -0.92 -7.54 -6.69
C GLN A 20 -1.35 -7.93 -8.09
N LEU A 21 -0.58 -7.47 -9.09
CA LEU A 21 -0.62 -7.93 -10.49
C LEU A 21 0.81 -8.06 -11.07
N THR A 22 1.83 -8.00 -10.21
CA THR A 22 3.24 -8.11 -10.60
C THR A 22 4.00 -8.94 -9.59
N GLY A 23 4.82 -9.87 -10.10
CA GLY A 23 5.56 -10.83 -9.27
C GLY A 23 4.63 -11.84 -8.56
N GLY A 24 5.07 -13.06 -8.37
CA GLY A 24 4.23 -14.11 -7.76
C GLY A 24 3.19 -14.71 -8.71
N VAL A 25 2.21 -15.40 -8.14
CA VAL A 25 1.15 -16.12 -8.85
C VAL A 25 -0.22 -15.52 -8.55
N PRO A 26 -1.19 -15.60 -9.48
CA PRO A 26 -2.56 -15.18 -9.21
C PRO A 26 -3.23 -16.08 -8.15
N CYS A 27 -4.28 -15.56 -7.52
CA CYS A 27 -5.18 -16.34 -6.70
C CYS A 27 -6.09 -17.23 -7.54
N LEU A 28 -6.48 -16.76 -8.72
CA LEU A 28 -7.26 -17.52 -9.67
C LEU A 28 -6.38 -18.41 -10.56
N PRO A 29 -6.94 -19.47 -11.15
CA PRO A 29 -6.28 -20.24 -12.21
C PRO A 29 -5.79 -19.33 -13.35
N PRO A 30 -4.56 -19.50 -13.87
CA PRO A 30 -4.03 -18.66 -14.94
C PRO A 30 -4.92 -18.56 -16.20
N GLU A 31 -5.65 -19.62 -16.53
CA GLU A 31 -6.60 -19.68 -17.63
C GLU A 31 -7.84 -18.78 -17.44
N GLU A 32 -8.15 -18.38 -16.22
CA GLU A 32 -9.24 -17.44 -15.93
C GLU A 32 -8.78 -15.98 -16.00
N VAL A 33 -7.47 -15.73 -15.97
CA VAL A 33 -6.87 -14.40 -15.98
C VAL A 33 -5.70 -14.31 -16.98
N PRO A 34 -5.90 -14.75 -18.24
CA PRO A 34 -4.81 -14.87 -19.21
C PRO A 34 -4.14 -13.54 -19.55
N SER A 35 -4.83 -12.39 -19.46
CA SER A 35 -4.22 -11.09 -19.73
C SER A 35 -3.32 -10.59 -18.57
N LEU A 36 -3.38 -11.23 -17.41
CA LEU A 36 -2.62 -10.83 -16.23
C LEU A 36 -1.33 -11.63 -16.03
N VAL A 37 -1.19 -12.75 -16.74
CA VAL A 37 -0.10 -13.71 -16.55
C VAL A 37 0.76 -13.86 -17.78
N THR A 38 1.98 -14.34 -17.58
CA THR A 38 2.88 -14.80 -18.63
C THR A 38 2.57 -16.26 -19.01
N ASP A 39 3.20 -16.79 -20.06
CA ASP A 39 3.06 -18.19 -20.48
C ASP A 39 3.38 -19.20 -19.36
N SER A 40 4.13 -18.78 -18.35
CA SER A 40 4.42 -19.62 -17.17
C SER A 40 3.32 -19.61 -16.11
N GLY A 41 2.22 -18.88 -16.31
CA GLY A 41 1.13 -18.73 -15.35
C GLY A 41 1.43 -17.77 -14.18
N TRP A 42 2.54 -17.02 -14.24
CA TRP A 42 2.94 -16.07 -13.22
C TRP A 42 2.61 -14.64 -13.64
N PHE A 43 2.34 -13.77 -12.69
CA PHE A 43 2.31 -12.33 -12.97
C PHE A 43 3.65 -11.85 -13.53
N PRO A 44 3.66 -10.87 -14.46
CA PRO A 44 4.88 -10.24 -14.92
C PRO A 44 5.73 -9.69 -13.76
N ARG A 45 7.04 -9.90 -13.77
CA ARG A 45 7.92 -9.40 -12.69
C ARG A 45 8.02 -7.88 -12.67
N LYS A 46 7.95 -7.24 -13.84
CA LYS A 46 8.10 -5.78 -14.00
C LYS A 46 6.74 -5.15 -14.34
N LYS A 47 6.41 -4.02 -13.72
CA LYS A 47 5.20 -3.26 -14.04
C LYS A 47 5.10 -2.81 -15.50
N THR A 48 6.24 -2.66 -16.18
CA THR A 48 6.31 -2.30 -17.61
C THR A 48 5.89 -3.43 -18.54
N ALA A 49 5.89 -4.68 -18.07
CA ALA A 49 5.43 -5.84 -18.81
C ALA A 49 3.93 -6.16 -18.60
N VAL A 50 3.27 -5.42 -17.72
CA VAL A 50 1.81 -5.48 -17.56
C VAL A 50 1.22 -4.61 -18.67
N VAL A 51 0.73 -5.22 -19.74
CA VAL A 51 0.19 -4.54 -20.94
C VAL A 51 -1.10 -5.23 -21.38
N ASN A 52 -2.00 -4.47 -22.00
CA ASN A 52 -3.26 -5.00 -22.57
C ASN A 52 -4.10 -5.82 -21.57
N VAL A 53 -4.10 -5.40 -20.29
CA VAL A 53 -4.87 -6.10 -19.27
C VAL A 53 -6.37 -5.94 -19.49
N ASN A 54 -7.11 -7.02 -19.26
CA ASN A 54 -8.56 -6.99 -19.26
C ASN A 54 -9.06 -6.53 -17.86
N PRO A 55 -9.77 -5.39 -17.74
CA PRO A 55 -10.27 -4.90 -16.45
C PRO A 55 -11.18 -5.89 -15.72
N ASP A 56 -11.91 -6.75 -16.44
CA ASP A 56 -12.76 -7.76 -15.83
C ASP A 56 -11.94 -8.89 -15.20
N GLU A 57 -10.78 -9.23 -15.77
CA GLU A 57 -9.84 -10.17 -15.17
C GLU A 57 -9.19 -9.55 -13.91
N VAL A 58 -8.80 -8.27 -13.97
CA VAL A 58 -8.30 -7.52 -12.80
C VAL A 58 -9.34 -7.56 -11.68
N ARG A 59 -10.61 -7.30 -11.99
CA ARG A 59 -11.72 -7.31 -11.02
C ARG A 59 -11.89 -8.67 -10.37
N ARG A 60 -11.89 -9.75 -11.16
CA ARG A 60 -12.01 -11.11 -10.62
C ARG A 60 -10.83 -11.48 -9.73
N GLU A 61 -9.62 -11.22 -10.20
CA GLU A 61 -8.40 -11.53 -9.47
C GLU A 61 -8.32 -10.74 -8.14
N TRP A 62 -8.58 -9.44 -8.16
CA TRP A 62 -8.53 -8.65 -6.93
C TRP A 62 -9.64 -9.01 -5.93
N ARG A 63 -10.80 -9.47 -6.41
CA ARG A 63 -11.83 -10.05 -5.53
C ARG A 63 -11.39 -11.39 -4.95
N ALA A 64 -10.67 -12.21 -5.69
CA ALA A 64 -10.08 -13.44 -5.17
C ALA A 64 -8.98 -13.14 -4.12
N GLN A 65 -8.13 -12.13 -4.35
CA GLN A 65 -7.14 -11.68 -3.36
C GLN A 65 -7.83 -11.17 -2.09
N LEU A 66 -8.91 -10.41 -2.21
CA LEU A 66 -9.72 -9.96 -1.06
C LEU A 66 -10.33 -11.14 -0.31
N ALA A 67 -10.90 -12.12 -1.00
CA ALA A 67 -11.45 -13.32 -0.38
C ALA A 67 -10.37 -14.07 0.41
N ARG A 68 -9.20 -14.24 -0.18
CA ARG A 68 -8.05 -14.87 0.50
C ARG A 68 -7.53 -14.06 1.69
N PHE A 69 -7.56 -12.72 1.61
CA PHE A 69 -7.24 -11.88 2.76
C PHE A 69 -8.23 -12.11 3.90
N ARG A 70 -9.53 -12.21 3.61
CA ARG A 70 -10.59 -12.45 4.58
C ARG A 70 -10.50 -13.82 5.28
N GLU A 71 -9.86 -14.81 4.65
CA GLU A 71 -9.54 -16.09 5.30
C GLU A 71 -8.63 -15.93 6.53
N THR A 72 -7.91 -14.82 6.65
CA THR A 72 -7.14 -14.47 7.84
C THR A 72 -8.01 -14.06 9.04
N GLY A 73 -9.32 -13.84 8.85
CA GLY A 73 -10.25 -13.33 9.85
C GLY A 73 -10.24 -11.80 9.98
N PHE A 74 -9.57 -11.07 9.08
CA PHE A 74 -9.52 -9.61 9.08
C PHE A 74 -10.24 -9.01 7.88
N GLU A 75 -10.75 -7.79 8.06
CA GLU A 75 -11.18 -6.91 6.97
C GLU A 75 -10.08 -5.88 6.69
N PRO A 76 -9.85 -5.53 5.42
CA PRO A 76 -8.86 -4.51 5.10
C PRO A 76 -9.27 -3.14 5.63
N SER A 77 -8.34 -2.44 6.26
CA SER A 77 -8.54 -1.06 6.73
C SER A 77 -8.26 -0.03 5.65
N HIS A 78 -7.43 -0.37 4.67
CA HIS A 78 -7.04 0.47 3.53
C HIS A 78 -6.61 -0.41 2.35
N LEU A 79 -6.53 0.21 1.17
CA LEU A 79 -6.06 -0.43 -0.06
C LEU A 79 -4.87 0.31 -0.66
N ASP A 80 -3.91 -0.46 -1.12
CA ASP A 80 -2.88 -0.02 -2.05
C ASP A 80 -2.52 -1.16 -3.02
N ALA A 81 -1.55 -0.95 -3.92
CA ALA A 81 -1.17 -2.01 -4.85
C ALA A 81 0.33 -2.05 -5.10
N HIS A 82 0.84 -3.28 -5.23
CA HIS A 82 2.23 -3.58 -5.50
C HIS A 82 2.72 -2.87 -6.76
N HIS A 83 3.93 -2.30 -6.69
CA HIS A 83 4.53 -1.48 -7.74
C HIS A 83 3.63 -0.32 -8.20
N HIS A 84 2.65 0.07 -7.38
CA HIS A 84 1.68 1.12 -7.71
C HIS A 84 0.91 0.86 -9.01
N ILE A 85 0.63 -0.40 -9.31
CA ILE A 85 0.01 -0.81 -10.58
C ILE A 85 -1.38 -0.19 -10.78
N HIS A 86 -2.07 0.17 -9.70
CA HIS A 86 -3.37 0.85 -9.72
C HIS A 86 -3.33 2.28 -10.30
N LYS A 87 -2.13 2.87 -10.55
CA LYS A 87 -2.00 4.13 -11.30
C LYS A 87 -2.36 4.01 -12.78
N ARG A 88 -2.39 2.81 -13.32
CA ARG A 88 -2.65 2.62 -14.75
C ARG A 88 -4.10 2.96 -15.08
N PRO A 89 -4.35 3.73 -16.17
CA PRO A 89 -5.70 4.19 -16.51
C PRO A 89 -6.70 3.05 -16.69
N GLU A 90 -6.26 1.91 -17.22
CA GLU A 90 -7.10 0.73 -17.44
C GLU A 90 -7.40 -0.06 -16.14
N ILE A 91 -6.62 0.15 -15.08
CA ILE A 91 -6.74 -0.55 -13.80
C ILE A 91 -7.40 0.33 -12.73
N LEU A 92 -7.17 1.63 -12.79
CA LEU A 92 -7.66 2.58 -11.79
C LEU A 92 -9.18 2.50 -11.53
N PRO A 93 -10.05 2.36 -12.55
CA PRO A 93 -11.48 2.24 -12.31
C PRO A 93 -11.86 1.03 -11.45
N VAL A 94 -11.18 -0.11 -11.65
CA VAL A 94 -11.41 -1.33 -10.85
C VAL A 94 -10.92 -1.13 -9.41
N PHE A 95 -9.82 -0.43 -9.22
CA PHE A 95 -9.31 -0.10 -7.89
C PHE A 95 -10.28 0.80 -7.12
N ILE A 96 -10.81 1.84 -7.77
CA ILE A 96 -11.82 2.76 -7.21
C ILE A 96 -13.10 2.00 -6.84
N GLU A 97 -13.60 1.13 -7.73
CA GLU A 97 -14.78 0.29 -7.49
C GLU A 97 -14.61 -0.51 -6.20
N LEU A 98 -13.48 -1.21 -6.06
CA LEU A 98 -13.20 -2.05 -4.89
C LEU A 98 -13.04 -1.22 -3.61
N ALA A 99 -12.31 -0.10 -3.66
CA ALA A 99 -12.12 0.80 -2.52
C ALA A 99 -13.45 1.38 -2.01
N ARG A 100 -14.32 1.80 -2.96
CA ARG A 100 -15.65 2.31 -2.65
C ARG A 100 -16.57 1.24 -2.04
N GLU A 101 -16.56 0.02 -2.62
CA GLU A 101 -17.35 -1.12 -2.12
C GLU A 101 -16.96 -1.46 -0.67
N LEU A 102 -15.67 -1.42 -0.36
CA LEU A 102 -15.16 -1.68 0.97
C LEU A 102 -15.29 -0.48 1.92
N GLY A 103 -15.53 0.72 1.39
CA GLY A 103 -15.55 1.95 2.15
C GLY A 103 -14.24 2.20 2.90
N VAL A 104 -13.09 1.92 2.29
CA VAL A 104 -11.76 2.02 2.92
C VAL A 104 -10.93 3.14 2.31
N VAL A 105 -9.95 3.62 3.08
CA VAL A 105 -8.95 4.56 2.59
C VAL A 105 -8.11 3.90 1.49
N ALA A 106 -7.87 4.64 0.40
CA ALA A 106 -7.09 4.19 -0.74
C ALA A 106 -5.88 5.08 -0.99
N ARG A 107 -4.74 4.48 -1.36
CA ARG A 107 -3.52 5.22 -1.69
C ARG A 107 -3.69 5.99 -2.99
N ALA A 108 -3.60 7.31 -2.92
CA ALA A 108 -3.53 8.21 -4.07
C ALA A 108 -2.10 8.68 -4.31
N LEU A 109 -1.64 8.62 -5.57
CA LEU A 109 -0.24 8.89 -5.96
C LEU A 109 -0.09 10.11 -6.87
N SER A 110 -1.18 10.76 -7.24
CA SER A 110 -1.21 11.96 -8.09
C SER A 110 -2.49 12.75 -7.88
N ASP A 111 -2.49 14.02 -8.32
CA ASP A 111 -3.67 14.87 -8.26
C ASP A 111 -4.85 14.28 -9.05
N ASP A 112 -4.60 13.74 -10.24
CA ASP A 112 -5.64 13.11 -11.06
C ASP A 112 -6.29 11.93 -10.32
N MET A 113 -5.50 11.14 -9.59
CA MET A 113 -6.05 10.05 -8.78
C MET A 113 -6.88 10.57 -7.61
N ARG A 114 -6.41 11.62 -6.91
CA ARG A 114 -7.18 12.25 -5.84
C ARG A 114 -8.52 12.76 -6.34
N GLN A 115 -8.53 13.49 -7.47
CA GLN A 115 -9.76 13.96 -8.10
C GLN A 115 -10.70 12.81 -8.48
N ALA A 116 -10.17 11.70 -9.00
CA ALA A 116 -10.97 10.52 -9.32
C ALA A 116 -11.54 9.85 -8.06
N PHE A 117 -10.78 9.84 -6.96
CA PHE A 117 -11.23 9.30 -5.67
C PHE A 117 -12.29 10.20 -5.04
N ASP A 118 -12.10 11.53 -5.06
CA ASP A 118 -13.09 12.51 -4.60
C ASP A 118 -14.41 12.34 -5.35
N ALA A 119 -14.36 12.28 -6.69
CA ALA A 119 -15.54 12.09 -7.52
C ALA A 119 -16.29 10.76 -7.24
N ALA A 120 -15.56 9.75 -6.76
CA ALA A 120 -16.11 8.44 -6.42
C ALA A 120 -16.47 8.30 -4.92
N GLY A 121 -16.18 9.31 -4.08
CA GLY A 121 -16.36 9.24 -2.63
C GLY A 121 -15.43 8.24 -1.94
N VAL A 122 -14.22 8.03 -2.47
CA VAL A 122 -13.19 7.15 -1.88
C VAL A 122 -12.26 7.97 -1.00
N PRO A 123 -12.19 7.70 0.33
CA PRO A 123 -11.28 8.39 1.22
C PRO A 123 -9.81 8.15 0.83
N HIS A 124 -9.00 9.19 0.88
CA HIS A 124 -7.56 9.12 0.57
C HIS A 124 -6.75 10.13 1.38
N THR A 125 -5.44 10.06 1.28
CA THR A 125 -4.52 11.04 1.88
C THR A 125 -4.23 12.19 0.90
N ASP A 126 -3.90 13.38 1.42
CA ASP A 126 -3.60 14.55 0.60
C ASP A 126 -2.29 14.39 -0.18
N VAL A 127 -1.32 13.71 0.42
CA VAL A 127 0.00 13.42 -0.20
C VAL A 127 0.44 12.02 0.17
N CYS A 128 0.95 11.26 -0.81
CA CYS A 128 1.68 10.03 -0.58
C CYS A 128 3.17 10.21 -0.94
N VAL A 129 4.03 10.16 0.06
CA VAL A 129 5.49 10.21 -0.10
C VAL A 129 6.02 8.82 -0.40
N THR A 130 6.55 8.61 -1.60
CA THR A 130 7.10 7.31 -2.06
C THR A 130 8.62 7.28 -2.12
N ARG A 131 9.29 8.37 -1.73
CA ARG A 131 10.75 8.53 -1.86
C ARG A 131 11.56 8.04 -0.66
N PHE A 132 10.91 7.58 0.41
CA PHE A 132 11.60 6.89 1.49
C PHE A 132 11.84 5.44 1.08
N PHE A 133 12.81 5.26 0.19
CA PHE A 133 13.11 4.01 -0.49
C PHE A 133 14.56 4.02 -1.00
N GLY A 134 15.25 2.89 -0.95
CA GLY A 134 16.63 2.74 -1.45
C GLY A 134 17.65 2.57 -0.33
N GLU A 135 18.87 2.94 -0.58
CA GLU A 135 20.01 2.75 0.33
C GLU A 135 20.18 3.93 1.30
N ASN A 136 20.87 3.69 2.42
CA ASN A 136 21.29 4.71 3.39
C ASN A 136 20.12 5.48 4.04
N LEU A 137 19.02 4.82 4.27
CA LEU A 137 17.84 5.43 4.92
C LEU A 137 18.13 5.81 6.37
N SER A 138 17.68 7.00 6.76
CA SER A 138 17.90 7.56 8.08
C SER A 138 16.68 8.30 8.63
N ALA A 139 16.63 8.49 9.95
CA ALA A 139 15.58 9.29 10.59
C ALA A 139 15.56 10.74 10.07
N ASN A 140 16.72 11.34 9.82
CA ASN A 140 16.80 12.70 9.25
C ASN A 140 16.19 12.78 7.86
N GLN A 141 16.46 11.79 7.00
CA GLN A 141 15.85 11.73 5.67
C GLN A 141 14.33 11.55 5.78
N PHE A 142 13.86 10.66 6.64
CA PHE A 142 12.44 10.48 6.92
C PHE A 142 11.78 11.81 7.34
N LEU A 143 12.34 12.48 8.35
CA LEU A 143 11.82 13.75 8.86
C LEU A 143 11.84 14.85 7.79
N SER A 144 12.90 14.95 6.98
CA SER A 144 12.99 15.92 5.87
C SER A 144 11.90 15.67 4.81
N LEU A 145 11.59 14.43 4.50
CA LEU A 145 10.51 14.09 3.57
C LEU A 145 9.12 14.44 4.13
N VAL A 146 8.91 14.22 5.42
CA VAL A 146 7.68 14.59 6.13
C VAL A 146 7.52 16.11 6.15
N ASP A 147 8.57 16.83 6.56
CA ASP A 147 8.57 18.30 6.61
C ASP A 147 8.28 18.91 5.23
N ALA A 148 8.90 18.37 4.17
CA ALA A 148 8.67 18.83 2.81
C ALA A 148 7.23 18.56 2.33
N ALA A 149 6.65 17.43 2.70
CA ALA A 149 5.26 17.10 2.35
C ALA A 149 4.27 18.05 3.03
N PHE A 150 4.43 18.31 4.33
CA PHE A 150 3.59 19.29 5.04
C PHE A 150 3.79 20.70 4.54
N ALA A 151 5.01 21.13 4.19
CA ALA A 151 5.27 22.43 3.60
C ALA A 151 4.53 22.59 2.26
N ALA A 152 4.48 21.56 1.43
CA ALA A 152 3.73 21.56 0.18
C ALA A 152 2.20 21.68 0.38
N LEU A 153 1.69 21.22 1.52
CA LEU A 153 0.29 21.34 1.93
C LEU A 153 -0.04 22.63 2.70
N GLY A 154 0.90 23.56 2.83
CA GLY A 154 0.70 24.77 3.63
C GLY A 154 0.65 24.50 5.14
N GLY A 155 1.19 23.39 5.60
CA GLY A 155 1.29 23.00 7.02
C GLY A 155 0.11 22.19 7.56
N LEU A 156 -0.97 22.00 6.80
CA LEU A 156 -2.16 21.23 7.22
C LEU A 156 -2.49 20.15 6.21
N GLY A 157 -2.89 18.99 6.69
CA GLY A 157 -3.32 17.88 5.84
C GLY A 157 -2.89 16.51 6.36
N VAL A 158 -3.13 15.50 5.57
CA VAL A 158 -2.82 14.10 5.85
C VAL A 158 -1.76 13.60 4.87
N VAL A 159 -0.63 13.18 5.42
CA VAL A 159 0.50 12.65 4.66
C VAL A 159 0.63 11.15 4.89
N GLU A 160 0.61 10.38 3.81
CA GLU A 160 1.01 8.99 3.82
C GLU A 160 2.50 8.89 3.44
N LEU A 161 3.26 8.08 4.15
CA LEU A 161 4.63 7.77 3.78
C LEU A 161 4.75 6.26 3.51
N MET A 162 5.08 5.91 2.27
CA MET A 162 5.33 4.53 1.88
C MET A 162 6.66 4.07 2.46
N CYS A 163 6.64 2.91 3.13
CA CYS A 163 7.83 2.26 3.66
C CYS A 163 7.69 0.74 3.64
N HIS A 164 8.80 0.03 3.80
CA HIS A 164 8.86 -1.43 3.75
C HIS A 164 9.68 -2.01 4.92
N PRO A 165 9.46 -1.57 6.17
CA PRO A 165 10.26 -2.04 7.29
C PRO A 165 10.10 -3.54 7.49
N GLY A 166 11.20 -4.25 7.74
CA GLY A 166 11.15 -5.69 7.93
C GLY A 166 12.47 -6.28 8.40
N LYS A 167 12.40 -7.46 8.99
CA LYS A 167 13.60 -8.28 9.25
C LYS A 167 13.99 -8.98 7.96
N THR A 168 15.29 -8.97 7.68
CA THR A 168 15.86 -9.68 6.54
C THR A 168 16.27 -11.08 6.96
N ASP A 169 15.81 -12.07 6.22
CA ASP A 169 16.20 -13.48 6.34
C ASP A 169 16.47 -14.09 4.95
N ASP A 170 16.97 -15.31 4.92
CA ASP A 170 17.32 -16.01 3.69
C ASP A 170 16.11 -16.20 2.77
N ALA A 171 14.92 -16.38 3.33
CA ALA A 171 13.69 -16.53 2.56
C ALA A 171 13.34 -15.22 1.81
N LEU A 172 13.46 -14.08 2.47
CA LEU A 172 13.22 -12.77 1.86
C LEU A 172 14.30 -12.46 0.81
N LEU A 173 15.57 -12.74 1.10
CA LEU A 173 16.68 -12.55 0.16
C LEU A 173 16.51 -13.36 -1.13
N ALA A 174 15.91 -14.54 -1.04
CA ALA A 174 15.68 -15.40 -2.20
C ALA A 174 14.59 -14.88 -3.16
N ILE A 175 13.64 -14.07 -2.68
CA ILE A 175 12.46 -13.66 -3.44
C ILE A 175 12.37 -12.15 -3.72
N SER A 176 13.13 -11.31 -3.02
CA SER A 176 13.05 -9.86 -3.12
C SER A 176 14.41 -9.24 -3.42
N THR A 177 14.43 -8.31 -4.36
CA THR A 177 15.60 -7.46 -4.62
C THR A 177 15.71 -6.28 -3.64
N TYR A 178 14.65 -6.00 -2.90
CA TYR A 178 14.60 -5.00 -1.83
C TYR A 178 14.44 -5.74 -0.49
N ALA A 179 15.55 -6.16 0.08
CA ALA A 179 15.56 -6.99 1.28
C ALA A 179 16.42 -6.41 2.40
N ILE A 180 17.66 -6.02 2.10
CA ILE A 180 18.60 -5.48 3.09
C ILE A 180 18.11 -4.12 3.60
N GLU A 181 17.64 -3.27 2.72
CA GLU A 181 17.15 -1.92 3.00
C GLU A 181 15.95 -1.92 3.97
N ARG A 182 15.18 -3.02 3.99
CA ARG A 182 14.06 -3.17 4.95
C ARG A 182 14.51 -3.17 6.40
N ALA A 183 15.71 -3.69 6.68
CA ALA A 183 16.28 -3.66 8.03
C ALA A 183 16.69 -2.24 8.43
N ASP A 184 17.13 -1.41 7.47
CA ASP A 184 17.44 0.00 7.68
C ASP A 184 16.17 0.80 7.98
N GLU A 185 15.12 0.58 7.19
CA GLU A 185 13.80 1.17 7.47
C GLU A 185 13.29 0.77 8.86
N LEU A 186 13.39 -0.52 9.20
CA LEU A 186 12.97 -1.01 10.51
C LEU A 186 13.75 -0.33 11.65
N ARG A 187 15.08 -0.11 11.49
CA ARG A 187 15.90 0.62 12.47
C ARG A 187 15.45 2.06 12.63
N VAL A 188 15.02 2.73 11.58
CA VAL A 188 14.49 4.09 11.64
C VAL A 188 13.18 4.11 12.42
N PHE A 189 12.22 3.27 12.07
CA PHE A 189 10.89 3.26 12.70
C PHE A 189 10.86 2.66 14.12
N ALA A 190 11.87 1.87 14.50
CA ALA A 190 12.01 1.32 15.83
C ALA A 190 12.66 2.30 16.84
N GLN A 191 13.04 3.51 16.43
CA GLN A 191 13.62 4.52 17.33
C GLN A 191 12.54 5.07 18.28
N PRO A 192 12.67 4.92 19.60
CA PRO A 192 11.62 5.32 20.54
C PRO A 192 11.27 6.80 20.48
N GLN A 193 12.27 7.66 20.21
CA GLN A 193 12.11 9.11 20.15
C GLN A 193 11.42 9.63 18.88
N LEU A 194 11.21 8.79 17.86
CA LEU A 194 10.68 9.25 16.58
C LEU A 194 9.26 9.83 16.72
N LEU A 195 8.42 9.22 17.53
CA LEU A 195 7.06 9.70 17.82
C LEU A 195 7.09 11.04 18.58
N ASP A 196 7.99 11.20 19.53
CA ASP A 196 8.13 12.45 20.30
C ASP A 196 8.58 13.59 19.36
N ILE A 197 9.51 13.30 18.44
CA ILE A 197 9.97 14.27 17.45
C ILE A 197 8.84 14.71 16.51
N LEU A 198 7.99 13.79 16.05
CA LEU A 198 6.81 14.11 15.23
C LEU A 198 5.81 14.94 16.02
N THR A 199 5.50 14.53 17.24
CA THR A 199 4.59 15.28 18.15
C THR A 199 5.08 16.71 18.41
N ALA A 200 6.39 16.89 18.64
CA ALA A 200 6.99 18.22 18.81
C ALA A 200 6.88 19.11 17.56
N ARG A 201 6.68 18.52 16.38
CA ARG A 201 6.38 19.21 15.12
C ARG A 201 4.90 19.47 14.90
N GLY A 202 4.02 19.11 15.85
CA GLY A 202 2.57 19.19 15.71
C GLY A 202 1.98 18.08 14.80
N ILE A 203 2.74 17.00 14.55
CA ILE A 203 2.32 15.92 13.69
C ILE A 203 1.81 14.75 14.54
N SER A 204 0.58 14.33 14.30
CA SER A 204 -0.02 13.14 14.90
C SER A 204 0.03 11.96 13.94
N VAL A 205 0.46 10.79 14.42
CA VAL A 205 0.40 9.55 13.66
C VAL A 205 -0.95 8.91 13.87
N VAL A 206 -1.68 8.67 12.78
CA VAL A 206 -3.01 8.06 12.80
C VAL A 206 -3.04 6.78 11.97
N ASP A 207 -3.94 5.87 12.28
CA ASP A 207 -4.26 4.73 11.43
C ASP A 207 -5.40 5.05 10.45
N ALA A 208 -5.71 4.13 9.55
CA ALA A 208 -6.76 4.33 8.55
C ALA A 208 -8.17 4.56 9.15
N LYS A 209 -8.42 4.13 10.40
CA LYS A 209 -9.69 4.41 11.10
C LYS A 209 -9.74 5.85 11.58
N GLY A 210 -8.64 6.33 12.16
CA GLY A 210 -8.52 7.74 12.57
C GLY A 210 -8.67 8.68 11.38
N LEU A 211 -8.17 8.27 10.21
CA LEU A 211 -8.31 9.04 8.97
C LEU A 211 -9.76 9.20 8.54
N ARG A 212 -10.57 8.14 8.60
CA ARG A 212 -12.01 8.21 8.26
C ARG A 212 -12.76 9.21 9.14
N GLY A 213 -12.43 9.28 10.42
CA GLY A 213 -13.04 10.25 11.35
C GLY A 213 -12.62 11.70 11.13
N SER A 214 -11.50 11.93 10.44
CA SER A 214 -10.99 13.28 10.13
C SER A 214 -11.47 13.82 8.78
N LEU A 215 -11.97 12.95 7.90
CA LEU A 215 -12.46 13.28 6.55
C LEU A 215 -14.01 13.33 6.46
N ALA A 216 -14.70 12.97 7.54
CA ALA A 216 -16.15 13.08 7.70
C ALA A 216 -16.53 14.38 8.41
#